data_95c8d89e16e06dc0b08645c8cad4ebd5
#
_entry.id   95c8d89e16e06dc0b08645c8cad4ebd5
#
_cell.length_a   1.000
_cell.length_b   1.000
_cell.length_c   1.000
_cell.angle_alpha   90.00
_cell.angle_beta   90.00
_cell.angle_gamma   90.00
#
_symmetry.space_group_name_H-M   'P 1'
#
loop_
_entity.id
_entity.type
_entity.pdbx_description
1 polymer ?
#
loop_
_entity_poly.entity_id
_entity_poly.type
_entity_poly.pdbx_seq_one_letter_code
_entity_poly.pdbx_strand_id
1 'polypeptide(L)'
;MATQTENKPLSNEEQGAGTVTLPGSAAFQSQYFLRDTGAGIITGAMAIPLSIGIAIMSDYPIKVGLATVAFACLVGWINAWFRPGNFIGAPGIAAGLAPVLALGVASFGWENMAFCIFLTAVMQAVIWKFNWQRYLLIAVPVYLVEGLLAGVGIKIFLKFSEFTYEIPEEMVTEEFWNGVRIQMVSISAVGLGLFLYLFSKFKDKQPAIPYFVLIIGGVLLSQFVNVPMIHVEDVDLHLKLPLPQADVTLMMMVYMVLFCAMLAIVDVIEQVMSNAAIEKIDPLKRKTNSNNSLLAIWIANLGSSFFHGMTNLDGLAKSTTNKLAGAMTKFSVLVIGFVVCFFTFNPQFLDYLPKFALAAIMMFTGYKMIAGLAHVTHYGPYALMLAFLTAGLVYKVGIFEGLLIAMVVHGIVHYLVYTKHDNMPGKAVVKRYFENLKKDSGNLN
;
A
#
# COMPACT_ATOMS: atom_id res chain seq x y z
N MET A 1 52.58 -16.66 0.35
CA MET A 1 51.74 -17.86 0.56
C MET A 1 50.43 -17.35 1.11
N ALA A 2 49.43 -17.19 0.24
CA ALA A 2 48.09 -16.79 0.61
C ALA A 2 47.20 -18.06 0.54
N THR A 3 46.73 -18.48 1.69
CA THR A 3 45.79 -19.61 1.83
C THR A 3 44.44 -19.23 1.25
N GLN A 4 44.10 -19.80 0.11
CA GLN A 4 42.74 -19.84 -0.42
C GLN A 4 41.88 -20.71 0.51
N THR A 5 40.92 -20.12 1.19
CA THR A 5 39.84 -20.86 1.84
C THR A 5 38.82 -21.26 0.76
N GLU A 6 38.85 -22.55 0.39
CA GLU A 6 37.83 -23.17 -0.45
C GLU A 6 36.42 -23.00 0.18
N ASN A 7 35.55 -22.33 -0.53
CA ASN A 7 34.10 -22.33 -0.25
C ASN A 7 33.54 -23.71 -0.60
N LYS A 8 33.43 -24.58 0.39
CA LYS A 8 32.71 -25.85 0.26
C LYS A 8 31.21 -25.57 0.13
N PRO A 9 30.51 -26.10 -0.90
CA PRO A 9 29.06 -25.94 -0.99
C PRO A 9 28.39 -26.64 0.18
N LEU A 10 27.49 -25.94 0.86
CA LEU A 10 26.67 -26.44 1.97
C LEU A 10 25.85 -27.65 1.51
N SER A 11 25.78 -28.70 2.32
CA SER A 11 25.01 -29.90 2.03
C SER A 11 23.50 -29.61 2.00
N ASN A 12 22.74 -30.37 1.21
CA ASN A 12 21.28 -30.20 1.04
C ASN A 12 20.48 -30.32 2.36
N GLU A 13 21.05 -30.86 3.43
CA GLU A 13 20.45 -30.93 4.76
C GLU A 13 20.56 -29.61 5.54
N GLU A 14 21.59 -28.80 5.28
CA GLU A 14 21.74 -27.46 5.89
C GLU A 14 20.88 -26.39 5.21
N GLN A 15 20.35 -26.66 4.02
CA GLN A 15 19.43 -25.75 3.30
C GLN A 15 17.96 -25.87 3.79
N GLY A 16 17.63 -26.89 4.58
CA GLY A 16 16.28 -27.15 5.10
C GLY A 16 16.03 -26.74 6.55
N ALA A 17 17.06 -26.42 7.31
CA ALA A 17 16.89 -25.92 8.68
C ALA A 17 16.53 -24.43 8.61
N GLY A 18 15.25 -24.14 8.81
CA GLY A 18 14.79 -22.76 9.03
C GLY A 18 15.68 -22.13 10.10
N THR A 19 16.48 -21.13 9.72
CA THR A 19 17.34 -20.39 10.65
C THR A 19 16.46 -19.87 11.78
N VAL A 20 16.62 -20.45 12.96
CA VAL A 20 16.01 -19.96 14.19
C VAL A 20 16.58 -18.56 14.40
N THR A 21 15.81 -17.55 14.05
CA THR A 21 16.22 -16.17 14.25
C THR A 21 16.27 -15.90 15.74
N LEU A 22 17.43 -15.55 16.25
CA LEU A 22 17.58 -15.10 17.64
C LEU A 22 16.62 -13.95 17.91
N PRO A 23 15.99 -13.88 19.11
CA PRO A 23 15.16 -12.75 19.48
C PRO A 23 15.88 -11.41 19.23
N GLY A 24 15.21 -10.48 18.54
CA GLY A 24 15.78 -9.17 18.18
C GLY A 24 16.63 -9.13 16.90
N SER A 25 17.08 -10.26 16.37
CA SER A 25 17.89 -10.27 15.12
C SER A 25 17.13 -9.77 13.88
N ALA A 26 15.82 -9.83 13.90
CA ALA A 26 14.97 -9.24 12.87
C ALA A 26 14.89 -7.72 12.96
N ALA A 27 14.95 -7.17 14.17
CA ALA A 27 14.84 -5.73 14.43
C ALA A 27 16.15 -5.00 14.22
N PHE A 28 17.27 -5.59 14.64
CA PHE A 28 18.59 -4.96 14.57
C PHE A 28 19.72 -5.99 14.57
N GLN A 29 20.75 -5.73 13.74
CA GLN A 29 22.03 -6.43 13.77
C GLN A 29 23.14 -5.41 13.47
N SER A 30 24.12 -5.32 14.36
CA SER A 30 25.22 -4.33 14.28
C SER A 30 26.01 -4.41 12.97
N GLN A 31 26.20 -5.61 12.43
CA GLN A 31 26.88 -5.84 11.15
C GLN A 31 26.16 -5.20 9.93
N TYR A 32 24.85 -4.95 10.02
CA TYR A 32 24.06 -4.35 8.95
C TYR A 32 23.73 -2.89 9.20
N PHE A 33 24.18 -2.29 10.30
CA PHE A 33 23.82 -0.93 10.71
C PHE A 33 23.94 0.11 9.60
N LEU A 34 25.12 0.20 8.96
CA LEU A 34 25.35 1.18 7.88
C LEU A 34 24.51 0.89 6.63
N ARG A 35 24.30 -0.38 6.30
CA ARG A 35 23.47 -0.78 5.15
C ARG A 35 22.00 -0.45 5.39
N ASP A 36 21.48 -0.79 6.56
CA ASP A 36 20.10 -0.51 6.93
C ASP A 36 19.85 0.99 7.07
N THR A 37 20.81 1.76 7.61
CA THR A 37 20.73 3.22 7.67
C THR A 37 20.64 3.83 6.28
N GLY A 38 21.56 3.47 5.38
CA GLY A 38 21.54 3.96 4.00
C GLY A 38 20.26 3.57 3.25
N ALA A 39 19.84 2.33 3.40
CA ALA A 39 18.60 1.83 2.81
C ALA A 39 17.37 2.58 3.34
N GLY A 40 17.32 2.83 4.64
CA GLY A 40 16.25 3.58 5.28
C GLY A 40 16.15 5.02 4.82
N ILE A 41 17.27 5.72 4.68
CA ILE A 41 17.30 7.11 4.16
C ILE A 41 16.79 7.16 2.73
N ILE A 42 17.30 6.30 1.84
CA ILE A 42 16.90 6.25 0.43
C ILE A 42 15.41 5.93 0.31
N THR A 43 14.94 4.92 1.03
CA THR A 43 13.53 4.50 0.98
C THR A 43 12.62 5.51 1.64
N GLY A 44 13.05 6.14 2.74
CA GLY A 44 12.30 7.19 3.42
C GLY A 44 12.07 8.39 2.53
N ALA A 45 13.08 8.86 1.83
CA ALA A 45 12.95 9.97 0.89
C ALA A 45 12.03 9.63 -0.30
N MET A 46 12.04 8.38 -0.81
CA MET A 46 11.07 7.93 -1.81
C MET A 46 9.65 7.79 -1.23
N ALA A 47 9.54 7.42 0.03
CA ALA A 47 8.23 7.23 0.68
C ALA A 47 7.46 8.53 0.85
N ILE A 48 8.13 9.69 0.95
CA ILE A 48 7.50 10.99 1.17
C ILE A 48 6.53 11.36 0.04
N PRO A 49 6.95 11.50 -1.24
CA PRO A 49 6.04 11.89 -2.31
C PRO A 49 4.93 10.85 -2.52
N LEU A 50 5.22 9.57 -2.35
CA LEU A 50 4.22 8.51 -2.44
C LEU A 50 3.17 8.64 -1.33
N SER A 51 3.57 8.95 -0.10
CA SER A 51 2.65 9.13 1.02
C SER A 51 1.82 10.40 0.90
N ILE A 52 2.42 11.49 0.39
CA ILE A 52 1.72 12.74 0.06
C ILE A 52 0.61 12.45 -0.97
N GLY A 53 0.95 11.77 -2.06
CA GLY A 53 -0.02 11.45 -3.09
C GLY A 53 -1.17 10.57 -2.58
N ILE A 54 -0.88 9.59 -1.72
CA ILE A 54 -1.91 8.74 -1.12
C ILE A 54 -2.79 9.55 -0.16
N ALA A 55 -2.22 10.44 0.66
CA ALA A 55 -3.00 11.31 1.54
C ALA A 55 -3.96 12.22 0.75
N ILE A 56 -3.47 12.88 -0.31
CA ILE A 56 -4.30 13.68 -1.22
C ILE A 56 -5.41 12.84 -1.88
N MET A 57 -5.08 11.61 -2.32
CA MET A 57 -6.05 10.70 -2.92
C MET A 57 -7.14 10.27 -1.93
N SER A 58 -6.81 10.23 -0.66
CA SER A 58 -7.69 9.83 0.44
C SER A 58 -8.48 10.99 1.04
N ASP A 59 -8.28 12.21 0.55
CA ASP A 59 -8.82 13.46 1.10
C ASP A 59 -8.44 13.67 2.59
N TYR A 60 -7.20 13.27 2.93
CA TYR A 60 -6.60 13.45 4.25
C TYR A 60 -5.53 14.55 4.23
N PRO A 61 -5.35 15.28 5.35
CA PRO A 61 -4.24 16.21 5.49
C PRO A 61 -2.90 15.49 5.31
N ILE A 62 -2.01 16.07 4.51
CA ILE A 62 -0.70 15.50 4.17
C ILE A 62 0.11 15.18 5.42
N LYS A 63 0.11 16.10 6.39
CA LYS A 63 0.83 15.95 7.67
C LYS A 63 0.36 14.73 8.46
N VAL A 64 -0.94 14.47 8.49
CA VAL A 64 -1.55 13.28 9.13
C VAL A 64 -1.12 12.00 8.41
N GLY A 65 -1.12 12.00 7.08
CA GLY A 65 -0.64 10.86 6.28
C GLY A 65 0.83 10.52 6.58
N LEU A 66 1.71 11.53 6.63
CA LEU A 66 3.13 11.33 6.96
C LEU A 66 3.32 10.85 8.40
N ALA A 67 2.59 11.44 9.38
CA ALA A 67 2.61 10.99 10.78
C ALA A 67 2.20 9.53 10.91
N THR A 68 1.19 9.10 10.14
CA THR A 68 0.73 7.70 10.09
C THR A 68 1.85 6.76 9.63
N VAL A 69 2.58 7.12 8.58
CA VAL A 69 3.72 6.32 8.08
C VAL A 69 4.84 6.24 9.10
N ALA A 70 5.22 7.37 9.70
CA ALA A 70 6.28 7.42 10.71
C ALA A 70 5.95 6.53 11.92
N PHE A 71 4.70 6.61 12.39
CA PHE A 71 4.21 5.80 13.52
C PHE A 71 4.19 4.30 13.16
N ALA A 72 3.70 3.94 11.97
CA ALA A 72 3.67 2.54 11.52
C ALA A 72 5.08 1.95 11.39
N CYS A 73 6.07 2.73 10.94
CA CYS A 73 7.46 2.31 10.89
C CYS A 73 8.01 2.01 12.29
N LEU A 74 7.70 2.85 13.27
CA LEU A 74 8.10 2.63 14.66
C LEU A 74 7.48 1.34 15.22
N VAL A 75 6.16 1.16 15.04
CA VAL A 75 5.45 -0.05 15.49
C VAL A 75 6.01 -1.31 14.80
N GLY A 76 6.25 -1.25 13.49
CA GLY A 76 6.82 -2.35 12.73
C GLY A 76 8.21 -2.78 13.22
N TRP A 77 9.05 -1.80 13.59
CA TRP A 77 10.36 -2.07 14.18
C TRP A 77 10.26 -2.64 15.60
N ILE A 78 9.40 -2.10 16.47
CA ILE A 78 9.16 -2.62 17.83
C ILE A 78 8.63 -4.05 17.75
N ASN A 79 7.67 -4.32 16.86
CA ASN A 79 7.11 -5.66 16.69
C ASN A 79 8.18 -6.68 16.28
N ALA A 80 9.17 -6.26 15.51
CA ALA A 80 10.25 -7.14 15.06
C ALA A 80 11.17 -7.63 16.19
N TRP A 81 11.21 -6.96 17.34
CA TRP A 81 11.92 -7.42 18.53
C TRP A 81 11.28 -8.65 19.17
N PHE A 82 9.95 -8.73 19.13
CA PHE A 82 9.18 -9.73 19.87
C PHE A 82 8.56 -10.77 18.93
N ARG A 83 7.95 -10.32 17.83
CA ARG A 83 7.19 -11.17 16.91
C ARG A 83 7.39 -10.70 15.46
N PRO A 84 8.54 -10.98 14.84
CA PRO A 84 8.79 -10.57 13.47
C PRO A 84 7.76 -11.19 12.53
N GLY A 85 7.10 -10.34 11.74
CA GLY A 85 6.21 -10.77 10.68
C GLY A 85 6.95 -10.92 9.35
N ASN A 86 7.74 -9.88 9.01
CA ASN A 86 8.69 -9.87 7.91
C ASN A 86 9.91 -9.03 8.32
N PHE A 87 10.93 -8.97 7.46
CA PHE A 87 12.25 -8.47 7.86
C PHE A 87 12.66 -7.16 7.17
N ILE A 88 12.08 -6.86 6.02
CA ILE A 88 12.43 -5.68 5.21
C ILE A 88 11.18 -4.91 4.74
N GLY A 89 10.01 -5.40 5.05
CA GLY A 89 8.74 -4.77 4.69
C GLY A 89 8.65 -3.36 5.31
N ALA A 90 8.36 -2.38 4.47
CA ALA A 90 8.23 -0.98 4.85
C ALA A 90 6.77 -0.59 4.95
N PRO A 91 6.24 -0.42 6.18
CA PRO A 91 4.84 -0.04 6.38
C PRO A 91 4.56 1.39 5.93
N GLY A 92 3.30 1.68 5.76
CA GLY A 92 2.80 3.01 5.42
C GLY A 92 1.39 2.96 4.89
N ILE A 93 0.82 4.12 4.60
CA ILE A 93 -0.55 4.22 4.10
C ILE A 93 -0.74 3.41 2.82
N ALA A 94 -1.91 2.78 2.74
CA ALA A 94 -2.26 1.85 1.69
C ALA A 94 -2.79 2.57 0.45
N ALA A 95 -2.08 2.49 -0.68
CA ALA A 95 -2.52 3.12 -1.92
C ALA A 95 -3.83 2.49 -2.45
N GLY A 96 -4.02 1.17 -2.27
CA GLY A 96 -5.22 0.46 -2.67
C GLY A 96 -6.47 0.90 -1.90
N LEU A 97 -6.30 1.38 -0.67
CA LEU A 97 -7.40 1.84 0.17
C LEU A 97 -7.68 3.34 0.07
N ALA A 98 -6.82 4.11 -0.61
CA ALA A 98 -6.97 5.57 -0.68
C ALA A 98 -8.37 6.03 -1.15
N PRO A 99 -8.95 5.50 -2.24
CA PRO A 99 -10.30 5.90 -2.64
C PRO A 99 -11.40 5.42 -1.67
N VAL A 100 -11.16 4.35 -0.89
CA VAL A 100 -12.11 3.91 0.15
C VAL A 100 -12.11 4.92 1.29
N LEU A 101 -10.92 5.36 1.71
CA LEU A 101 -10.77 6.37 2.76
C LEU A 101 -11.39 7.70 2.33
N ALA A 102 -11.19 8.13 1.07
CA ALA A 102 -11.84 9.32 0.51
C ALA A 102 -13.39 9.21 0.56
N LEU A 103 -13.94 8.03 0.22
CA LEU A 103 -15.37 7.78 0.34
C LEU A 103 -15.83 7.87 1.81
N GLY A 104 -15.04 7.34 2.74
CA GLY A 104 -15.32 7.44 4.17
C GLY A 104 -15.34 8.89 4.65
N VAL A 105 -14.34 9.69 4.25
CA VAL A 105 -14.30 11.14 4.56
C VAL A 105 -15.52 11.87 3.98
N ALA A 106 -15.87 11.58 2.72
CA ALA A 106 -17.03 12.20 2.08
C ALA A 106 -18.37 11.80 2.72
N SER A 107 -18.48 10.55 3.23
CA SER A 107 -19.74 10.01 3.77
C SER A 107 -19.94 10.32 5.25
N PHE A 108 -18.86 10.34 6.04
CA PHE A 108 -18.92 10.42 7.51
C PHE A 108 -18.27 11.68 8.06
N GLY A 109 -17.52 12.43 7.24
CA GLY A 109 -16.69 13.54 7.68
C GLY A 109 -15.35 13.07 8.25
N TRP A 110 -14.35 13.93 8.11
CA TRP A 110 -12.97 13.64 8.57
C TRP A 110 -12.89 13.33 10.08
N GLU A 111 -13.65 14.02 10.89
CA GLU A 111 -13.65 13.83 12.35
C GLU A 111 -14.08 12.42 12.78
N ASN A 112 -15.05 11.82 12.08
CA ASN A 112 -15.52 10.47 12.37
C ASN A 112 -14.58 9.39 11.82
N MET A 113 -13.65 9.74 10.94
CA MET A 113 -12.70 8.75 10.38
C MET A 113 -11.75 8.21 11.46
N ALA A 114 -11.42 8.97 12.50
CA ALA A 114 -10.66 8.45 13.64
C ALA A 114 -11.34 7.23 14.28
N PHE A 115 -12.65 7.33 14.51
CA PHE A 115 -13.45 6.22 15.03
C PHE A 115 -13.50 5.05 14.02
N CYS A 116 -13.65 5.33 12.74
CA CYS A 116 -13.67 4.29 11.72
C CYS A 116 -12.34 3.52 11.68
N ILE A 117 -11.18 4.20 11.73
CA ILE A 117 -9.86 3.55 11.76
C ILE A 117 -9.67 2.75 13.06
N PHE A 118 -10.10 3.29 14.20
CA PHE A 118 -10.10 2.56 15.49
C PHE A 118 -10.91 1.26 15.40
N LEU A 119 -12.14 1.34 14.94
CA LEU A 119 -13.02 0.17 14.82
C LEU A 119 -12.48 -0.85 13.81
N THR A 120 -11.90 -0.37 12.70
CA THR A 120 -11.19 -1.21 11.72
C THR A 120 -10.04 -1.96 12.39
N ALA A 121 -9.21 -1.28 13.19
CA ALA A 121 -8.11 -1.91 13.91
C ALA A 121 -8.60 -2.96 14.93
N VAL A 122 -9.70 -2.69 15.64
CA VAL A 122 -10.32 -3.67 16.55
C VAL A 122 -10.80 -4.92 15.78
N MET A 123 -11.44 -4.74 14.61
CA MET A 123 -11.84 -5.87 13.76
C MET A 123 -10.63 -6.66 13.25
N GLN A 124 -9.56 -5.99 12.86
CA GLN A 124 -8.29 -6.62 12.48
C GLN A 124 -7.65 -7.39 13.64
N ALA A 125 -7.73 -6.86 14.87
CA ALA A 125 -7.28 -7.56 16.08
C ALA A 125 -8.07 -8.85 16.32
N VAL A 126 -9.37 -8.84 16.05
CA VAL A 126 -10.21 -10.08 16.11
C VAL A 126 -9.75 -11.08 15.04
N ILE A 127 -9.58 -10.63 13.80
CA ILE A 127 -9.09 -11.47 12.69
C ILE A 127 -7.71 -12.07 13.05
N TRP A 128 -6.80 -11.26 13.60
CA TRP A 128 -5.50 -11.70 14.08
C TRP A 128 -5.61 -12.74 15.20
N LYS A 129 -6.43 -12.48 16.20
CA LYS A 129 -6.58 -13.35 17.38
C LYS A 129 -7.04 -14.76 17.02
N PHE A 130 -7.97 -14.86 16.06
CA PHE A 130 -8.53 -16.13 15.59
C PHE A 130 -7.80 -16.70 14.36
N ASN A 131 -6.75 -16.02 13.87
CA ASN A 131 -5.99 -16.42 12.68
C ASN A 131 -6.89 -16.57 11.43
N TRP A 132 -7.87 -15.66 11.28
CA TRP A 132 -8.86 -15.74 10.19
C TRP A 132 -8.33 -15.22 8.86
N GLN A 133 -7.18 -14.49 8.81
CA GLN A 133 -6.59 -14.00 7.56
C GLN A 133 -6.35 -15.12 6.54
N ARG A 134 -6.03 -16.34 7.00
CA ARG A 134 -5.86 -17.51 6.13
C ARG A 134 -7.14 -17.91 5.39
N TYR A 135 -8.32 -17.71 6.01
CA TYR A 135 -9.61 -18.00 5.39
C TYR A 135 -10.02 -16.89 4.43
N LEU A 136 -9.68 -15.65 4.71
CA LEU A 136 -9.97 -14.52 3.85
C LEU A 136 -9.27 -14.64 2.49
N LEU A 137 -8.00 -15.06 2.46
CA LEU A 137 -7.27 -15.29 1.22
C LEU A 137 -7.89 -16.36 0.32
N ILE A 138 -8.58 -17.33 0.93
CA ILE A 138 -9.22 -18.40 0.18
C ILE A 138 -10.62 -17.98 -0.27
N ALA A 139 -11.31 -17.18 0.56
CA ALA A 139 -12.64 -16.69 0.24
C ALA A 139 -12.64 -15.66 -0.89
N VAL A 140 -11.56 -14.87 -1.05
CA VAL A 140 -11.43 -13.86 -2.10
C VAL A 140 -10.33 -14.28 -3.08
N PRO A 141 -10.68 -14.77 -4.28
CA PRO A 141 -9.68 -15.17 -5.28
C PRO A 141 -8.76 -14.02 -5.68
N VAL A 142 -7.47 -14.32 -5.86
CA VAL A 142 -6.42 -13.34 -6.18
C VAL A 142 -6.77 -12.47 -7.40
N TYR A 143 -7.39 -13.03 -8.42
CA TYR A 143 -7.77 -12.27 -9.61
C TYR A 143 -8.89 -11.25 -9.38
N LEU A 144 -9.74 -11.42 -8.36
CA LEU A 144 -10.69 -10.37 -7.94
C LEU A 144 -9.97 -9.23 -7.25
N VAL A 145 -8.96 -9.53 -6.44
CA VAL A 145 -8.13 -8.51 -5.78
C VAL A 145 -7.29 -7.73 -6.80
N GLU A 146 -6.71 -8.40 -7.79
CA GLU A 146 -6.00 -7.72 -8.90
C GLU A 146 -6.96 -6.82 -9.70
N GLY A 147 -8.20 -7.28 -9.93
CA GLY A 147 -9.25 -6.46 -10.54
C GLY A 147 -9.62 -5.24 -9.70
N LEU A 148 -9.77 -5.42 -8.37
CA LEU A 148 -10.01 -4.32 -7.43
C LEU A 148 -8.87 -3.30 -7.51
N LEU A 149 -7.62 -3.74 -7.40
CA LEU A 149 -6.44 -2.88 -7.48
C LEU A 149 -6.37 -2.13 -8.81
N ALA A 150 -6.72 -2.79 -9.93
CA ALA A 150 -6.77 -2.14 -11.23
C ALA A 150 -7.84 -1.04 -11.31
N GLY A 151 -9.03 -1.28 -10.75
CA GLY A 151 -10.08 -0.26 -10.66
C GLY A 151 -9.69 0.94 -9.82
N VAL A 152 -9.01 0.71 -8.70
CA VAL A 152 -8.39 1.75 -7.87
C VAL A 152 -7.28 2.48 -8.63
N GLY A 153 -6.42 1.73 -9.36
CA GLY A 153 -5.36 2.29 -10.18
C GLY A 153 -5.88 3.27 -11.24
N ILE A 154 -7.02 2.96 -11.86
CA ILE A 154 -7.70 3.88 -12.80
C ILE A 154 -8.11 5.16 -12.09
N LYS A 155 -8.71 5.08 -10.90
CA LYS A 155 -9.12 6.28 -10.13
C LYS A 155 -7.92 7.15 -9.77
N ILE A 156 -6.82 6.54 -9.30
CA ILE A 156 -5.57 7.26 -8.98
C ILE A 156 -5.02 7.94 -10.22
N PHE A 157 -4.91 7.21 -11.33
CA PHE A 157 -4.38 7.75 -12.57
C PHE A 157 -5.18 8.97 -13.05
N LEU A 158 -6.50 8.89 -13.03
CA LEU A 158 -7.38 9.99 -13.47
C LEU A 158 -7.31 11.20 -12.52
N LYS A 159 -7.36 10.99 -11.19
CA LYS A 159 -7.26 12.12 -10.22
C LYS A 159 -5.96 12.89 -10.40
N PHE A 160 -4.83 12.20 -10.53
CA PHE A 160 -3.53 12.87 -10.68
C PHE A 160 -3.25 13.37 -12.11
N SER A 161 -4.00 12.93 -13.12
CA SER A 161 -3.92 13.52 -14.44
C SER A 161 -4.34 15.01 -14.47
N GLU A 162 -5.20 15.41 -13.52
CA GLU A 162 -5.62 16.81 -13.37
C GLU A 162 -4.46 17.73 -13.03
N PHE A 163 -3.51 17.27 -12.23
CA PHE A 163 -2.30 18.02 -11.86
C PHE A 163 -1.36 18.29 -13.05
N THR A 164 -1.51 17.56 -14.16
CA THR A 164 -0.67 17.74 -15.34
C THR A 164 -0.98 19.02 -16.13
N TYR A 165 -2.21 19.54 -16.00
CA TYR A 165 -2.67 20.76 -16.69
C TYR A 165 -3.12 21.85 -15.72
N GLU A 166 -2.92 21.66 -14.42
CA GLU A 166 -3.14 22.71 -13.42
C GLU A 166 -2.16 23.86 -13.63
N ILE A 167 -2.65 25.06 -13.49
CA ILE A 167 -1.86 26.30 -13.66
C ILE A 167 -1.75 27.03 -12.33
N PRO A 168 -0.70 27.84 -12.11
CA PRO A 168 -0.58 28.68 -10.93
C PRO A 168 -1.81 29.58 -10.75
N GLU A 169 -2.29 29.76 -9.52
CA GLU A 169 -3.50 30.54 -9.22
C GLU A 169 -3.42 31.98 -9.75
N GLU A 170 -2.22 32.57 -9.76
CA GLU A 170 -1.97 33.92 -10.27
C GLU A 170 -2.16 34.04 -11.80
N MET A 171 -2.18 32.93 -12.52
CA MET A 171 -2.28 32.86 -13.98
C MET A 171 -3.63 32.26 -14.44
N VAL A 172 -4.62 32.16 -13.55
CA VAL A 172 -5.93 31.58 -13.89
C VAL A 172 -6.58 32.42 -15.01
N THR A 173 -6.91 31.77 -16.11
CA THR A 173 -7.67 32.31 -17.22
C THR A 173 -8.91 31.46 -17.46
N GLU A 174 -10.01 32.06 -17.95
CA GLU A 174 -11.26 31.36 -18.26
C GLU A 174 -11.09 30.32 -19.39
N GLU A 175 -10.12 30.49 -20.24
CA GLU A 175 -9.86 29.59 -21.37
C GLU A 175 -9.15 28.32 -20.95
N PHE A 176 -9.81 27.17 -21.13
CA PHE A 176 -9.30 25.86 -20.67
C PHE A 176 -7.95 25.46 -21.31
N TRP A 177 -7.79 25.72 -22.63
CA TRP A 177 -6.55 25.44 -23.37
C TRP A 177 -5.81 26.74 -23.72
N ASN A 178 -5.25 27.37 -22.74
CA ASN A 178 -4.36 28.53 -22.97
C ASN A 178 -2.88 28.10 -23.12
N GLY A 179 -2.01 29.02 -23.50
CA GLY A 179 -0.58 28.76 -23.66
C GLY A 179 0.09 28.25 -22.38
N VAL A 180 -0.36 28.70 -21.21
CA VAL A 180 0.17 28.30 -19.90
C VAL A 180 -0.20 26.82 -19.59
N ARG A 181 -1.44 26.42 -19.86
CA ARG A 181 -1.86 25.02 -19.69
C ARG A 181 -1.11 24.08 -20.62
N ILE A 182 -0.90 24.48 -21.89
CA ILE A 182 -0.10 23.71 -22.86
C ILE A 182 1.33 23.56 -22.36
N GLN A 183 1.91 24.62 -21.78
CA GLN A 183 3.23 24.56 -21.17
C GLN A 183 3.27 23.58 -20.00
N MET A 184 2.28 23.62 -19.08
CA MET A 184 2.20 22.68 -17.93
C MET A 184 2.04 21.24 -18.39
N VAL A 185 1.19 20.97 -19.37
CA VAL A 185 1.05 19.63 -19.97
C VAL A 185 2.37 19.16 -20.58
N SER A 186 3.08 20.04 -21.28
CA SER A 186 4.38 19.71 -21.90
C SER A 186 5.44 19.37 -20.85
N ILE A 187 5.53 20.16 -19.78
CA ILE A 187 6.44 19.91 -18.65
C ILE A 187 6.10 18.56 -17.98
N SER A 188 4.82 18.33 -17.73
CA SER A 188 4.34 17.08 -17.12
C SER A 188 4.62 15.87 -18.01
N ALA A 189 4.42 15.98 -19.32
CA ALA A 189 4.70 14.91 -20.27
C ALA A 189 6.20 14.58 -20.34
N VAL A 190 7.06 15.62 -20.38
CA VAL A 190 8.51 15.45 -20.33
C VAL A 190 8.95 14.83 -19.00
N GLY A 191 8.41 15.32 -17.89
CA GLY A 191 8.68 14.79 -16.55
C GLY A 191 8.29 13.31 -16.42
N LEU A 192 7.09 12.95 -16.88
CA LEU A 192 6.63 11.56 -16.90
C LEU A 192 7.49 10.68 -17.82
N GLY A 193 7.81 11.16 -19.02
CA GLY A 193 8.67 10.46 -19.98
C GLY A 193 10.07 10.21 -19.41
N LEU A 194 10.68 11.21 -18.78
CA LEU A 194 11.96 11.10 -18.11
C LEU A 194 11.89 10.09 -16.94
N PHE A 195 10.83 10.16 -16.13
CA PHE A 195 10.62 9.23 -15.03
C PHE A 195 10.51 7.78 -15.53
N LEU A 196 9.71 7.52 -16.56
CA LEU A 196 9.54 6.19 -17.14
C LEU A 196 10.85 5.66 -17.74
N TYR A 197 11.59 6.51 -18.46
CA TYR A 197 12.91 6.15 -19.00
C TYR A 197 13.89 5.76 -17.89
N LEU A 198 14.03 6.60 -16.88
CA LEU A 198 14.92 6.33 -15.74
C LEU A 198 14.46 5.10 -14.96
N PHE A 199 13.15 4.93 -14.76
CA PHE A 199 12.61 3.77 -14.08
C PHE A 199 12.92 2.48 -14.83
N SER A 200 12.77 2.45 -16.15
CA SER A 200 13.12 1.28 -16.97
C SER A 200 14.58 0.88 -16.84
N LYS A 201 15.47 1.88 -16.68
CA LYS A 201 16.93 1.67 -16.58
C LYS A 201 17.41 1.29 -15.17
N PHE A 202 16.78 1.84 -14.14
CA PHE A 202 17.27 1.74 -12.76
C PHE A 202 16.41 0.88 -11.84
N LYS A 203 15.23 0.39 -12.28
CA LYS A 203 14.26 -0.36 -11.46
C LYS A 203 14.84 -1.56 -10.71
N ASP A 204 15.82 -2.25 -11.30
CA ASP A 204 16.39 -3.48 -10.75
C ASP A 204 17.67 -3.22 -9.90
N LYS A 205 18.24 -2.02 -9.97
CA LYS A 205 19.44 -1.64 -9.25
C LYS A 205 19.17 -0.62 -8.13
N GLN A 206 18.59 0.50 -8.50
CA GLN A 206 18.33 1.63 -7.59
C GLN A 206 17.00 2.30 -7.96
N PRO A 207 15.85 1.73 -7.59
CA PRO A 207 14.53 2.21 -8.00
C PRO A 207 14.18 3.59 -7.42
N ALA A 208 14.93 4.11 -6.46
CA ALA A 208 14.75 5.45 -5.91
C ALA A 208 15.26 6.56 -6.84
N ILE A 209 16.25 6.29 -7.72
CA ILE A 209 16.83 7.32 -8.60
C ILE A 209 15.79 8.07 -9.43
N PRO A 210 14.83 7.42 -10.11
CA PRO A 210 13.80 8.13 -10.88
C PRO A 210 13.03 9.15 -10.05
N TYR A 211 12.69 8.79 -8.80
CA TYR A 211 11.96 9.67 -7.88
C TYR A 211 12.81 10.88 -7.49
N PHE A 212 14.06 10.68 -7.11
CA PHE A 212 14.98 11.78 -6.76
C PHE A 212 15.23 12.71 -7.93
N VAL A 213 15.51 12.17 -9.12
CA VAL A 213 15.78 13.00 -10.31
C VAL A 213 14.55 13.83 -10.68
N LEU A 214 13.35 13.24 -10.60
CA LEU A 214 12.11 13.96 -10.91
C LEU A 214 11.83 15.07 -9.88
N ILE A 215 12.00 14.80 -8.59
CA ILE A 215 11.74 15.77 -7.52
C ILE A 215 12.77 16.89 -7.55
N ILE A 216 14.06 16.55 -7.53
CA ILE A 216 15.15 17.55 -7.52
C ILE A 216 15.12 18.36 -8.83
N GLY A 217 14.96 17.69 -9.97
CA GLY A 217 14.82 18.35 -11.27
C GLY A 217 13.61 19.26 -11.32
N GLY A 218 12.50 18.86 -10.71
CA GLY A 218 11.28 19.66 -10.61
C GLY A 218 11.47 20.91 -9.73
N VAL A 219 12.13 20.76 -8.57
CA VAL A 219 12.49 21.87 -7.69
C VAL A 219 13.45 22.86 -8.39
N LEU A 220 14.42 22.34 -9.14
CA LEU A 220 15.31 23.21 -9.92
C LEU A 220 14.55 23.93 -11.04
N LEU A 221 13.65 23.24 -11.75
CA LEU A 221 12.84 23.84 -12.80
C LEU A 221 11.93 24.93 -12.25
N SER A 222 11.39 24.80 -11.04
CA SER A 222 10.52 25.80 -10.42
C SER A 222 11.22 27.14 -10.15
N GLN A 223 12.56 27.18 -10.16
CA GLN A 223 13.31 28.44 -10.05
C GLN A 223 13.30 29.26 -11.36
N PHE A 224 12.96 28.62 -12.48
CA PHE A 224 12.98 29.25 -13.83
C PHE A 224 11.57 29.35 -14.40
N VAL A 225 10.66 28.48 -14.02
CA VAL A 225 9.30 28.43 -14.53
C VAL A 225 8.34 28.40 -13.36
N ASN A 226 7.33 29.26 -13.33
CA ASN A 226 6.30 29.23 -12.32
C ASN A 226 5.41 28.00 -12.56
N VAL A 227 5.60 26.98 -11.71
CA VAL A 227 4.83 25.71 -11.74
C VAL A 227 4.02 25.57 -10.45
N PRO A 228 2.82 24.96 -10.50
CA PRO A 228 2.02 24.71 -9.30
C PRO A 228 2.79 23.86 -8.29
N MET A 229 2.84 24.33 -7.05
CA MET A 229 3.46 23.64 -5.93
C MET A 229 2.40 22.97 -5.05
N ILE A 230 2.83 21.95 -4.29
CA ILE A 230 2.00 21.39 -3.25
C ILE A 230 2.02 22.36 -2.07
N HIS A 231 0.85 22.59 -1.50
CA HIS A 231 0.74 23.30 -0.23
C HIS A 231 0.37 22.30 0.86
N VAL A 232 1.13 22.31 1.95
CA VAL A 232 0.90 21.45 3.11
C VAL A 232 0.22 22.25 4.19
N GLU A 233 -1.06 21.96 4.43
CA GLU A 233 -1.77 22.55 5.56
C GLU A 233 -1.11 22.12 6.88
N ASP A 234 -0.80 23.09 7.73
CA ASP A 234 -0.23 22.84 9.06
C ASP A 234 -1.35 22.46 10.04
N VAL A 235 -1.74 21.20 9.99
CA VAL A 235 -2.72 20.62 10.92
C VAL A 235 -2.04 20.20 12.20
N ASP A 236 -2.57 20.63 13.34
CA ASP A 236 -2.08 20.21 14.64
C ASP A 236 -2.36 18.71 14.89
N LEU A 237 -1.30 17.96 15.17
CA LEU A 237 -1.41 16.55 15.55
C LEU A 237 -1.72 16.43 17.04
N HIS A 238 -3.00 16.39 17.38
CA HIS A 238 -3.45 16.18 18.74
C HIS A 238 -3.87 14.74 18.99
N LEU A 239 -3.43 14.19 20.12
CA LEU A 239 -3.93 12.90 20.59
C LEU A 239 -5.33 13.09 21.18
N LYS A 240 -6.33 12.51 20.53
CA LYS A 240 -7.73 12.49 20.97
C LYS A 240 -8.23 11.04 21.02
N LEU A 241 -9.19 10.78 21.92
CA LEU A 241 -9.89 9.51 21.90
C LEU A 241 -10.71 9.40 20.61
N PRO A 242 -10.57 8.31 19.86
CA PRO A 242 -11.28 8.09 18.60
C PRO A 242 -12.75 7.70 18.87
N LEU A 243 -13.55 8.65 19.32
CA LEU A 243 -14.97 8.48 19.58
C LEU A 243 -15.78 9.08 18.41
N PRO A 244 -16.96 8.52 18.09
CA PRO A 244 -17.86 9.13 17.11
C PRO A 244 -18.36 10.47 17.63
N GLN A 245 -18.65 11.39 16.73
CA GLN A 245 -19.24 12.68 17.10
C GLN A 245 -20.66 12.51 17.67
N ALA A 246 -21.08 13.47 18.47
CA ALA A 246 -22.37 13.39 19.17
C ALA A 246 -23.60 13.46 18.26
N ASP A 247 -23.46 13.95 17.05
CA ASP A 247 -24.51 14.08 16.02
C ASP A 247 -24.67 12.81 15.16
N VAL A 248 -23.87 11.77 15.39
CA VAL A 248 -23.95 10.51 14.65
C VAL A 248 -25.25 9.78 14.98
N THR A 249 -26.11 9.62 13.97
CA THR A 249 -27.36 8.87 14.08
C THR A 249 -27.11 7.35 14.14
N LEU A 250 -28.07 6.60 14.70
CA LEU A 250 -27.98 5.13 14.71
C LEU A 250 -27.78 4.53 13.30
N MET A 251 -28.46 5.07 12.29
CA MET A 251 -28.31 4.61 10.90
C MET A 251 -26.89 4.87 10.39
N MET A 252 -26.34 6.06 10.65
CA MET A 252 -24.96 6.41 10.28
C MET A 252 -23.95 5.48 10.99
N MET A 253 -24.19 5.16 12.27
CA MET A 253 -23.36 4.21 13.01
C MET A 253 -23.36 2.83 12.36
N VAL A 254 -24.51 2.32 11.90
CA VAL A 254 -24.58 1.04 11.17
C VAL A 254 -23.77 1.10 9.88
N TYR A 255 -23.88 2.18 9.10
CA TYR A 255 -23.05 2.34 7.88
C TYR A 255 -21.55 2.43 8.20
N MET A 256 -21.16 3.15 9.25
CA MET A 256 -19.76 3.20 9.70
C MET A 256 -19.25 1.81 10.08
N VAL A 257 -20.01 1.01 10.81
CA VAL A 257 -19.61 -0.37 11.19
C VAL A 257 -19.44 -1.26 9.95
N LEU A 258 -20.34 -1.18 8.99
CA LEU A 258 -20.23 -1.92 7.72
C LEU A 258 -19.01 -1.46 6.91
N PHE A 259 -18.77 -0.16 6.84
CA PHE A 259 -17.58 0.43 6.21
C PHE A 259 -16.31 -0.06 6.87
N CYS A 260 -16.24 -0.06 8.22
CA CYS A 260 -15.07 -0.53 8.96
C CYS A 260 -14.82 -2.03 8.76
N ALA A 261 -15.87 -2.84 8.72
CA ALA A 261 -15.74 -4.26 8.44
C ALA A 261 -15.16 -4.53 7.05
N MET A 262 -15.65 -3.80 6.05
CA MET A 262 -15.12 -3.84 4.69
C MET A 262 -13.65 -3.41 4.65
N LEU A 263 -13.34 -2.25 5.25
CA LEU A 263 -11.98 -1.71 5.29
C LEU A 263 -11.02 -2.69 5.95
N ALA A 264 -11.43 -3.32 7.07
CA ALA A 264 -10.64 -4.34 7.77
C ALA A 264 -10.35 -5.56 6.89
N ILE A 265 -11.36 -6.06 6.17
CA ILE A 265 -11.21 -7.24 5.30
C ILE A 265 -10.26 -6.94 4.14
N VAL A 266 -10.45 -5.82 3.44
CA VAL A 266 -9.63 -5.46 2.28
C VAL A 266 -8.19 -5.19 2.71
N ASP A 267 -7.99 -4.44 3.79
CA ASP A 267 -6.65 -4.14 4.33
C ASP A 267 -5.90 -5.42 4.75
N VAL A 268 -6.58 -6.37 5.42
CA VAL A 268 -5.98 -7.67 5.78
C VAL A 268 -5.59 -8.47 4.55
N ILE A 269 -6.42 -8.51 3.51
CA ILE A 269 -6.12 -9.23 2.27
C ILE A 269 -4.90 -8.60 1.58
N GLU A 270 -4.88 -7.27 1.42
CA GLU A 270 -3.74 -6.56 0.84
C GLU A 270 -2.46 -6.80 1.65
N GLN A 271 -2.54 -6.75 2.99
CA GLN A 271 -1.40 -7.01 3.86
C GLN A 271 -0.84 -8.42 3.67
N VAL A 272 -1.69 -9.45 3.61
CA VAL A 272 -1.22 -10.83 3.45
C VAL A 272 -0.61 -11.05 2.07
N MET A 273 -1.20 -10.48 1.01
CA MET A 273 -0.64 -10.54 -0.35
C MET A 273 0.71 -9.80 -0.43
N SER A 274 0.80 -8.62 0.16
CA SER A 274 2.05 -7.85 0.23
C SER A 274 3.13 -8.61 1.01
N ASN A 275 2.76 -9.22 2.13
CA ASN A 275 3.69 -10.01 2.94
C ASN A 275 4.25 -11.22 2.18
N ALA A 276 3.42 -11.93 1.42
CA ALA A 276 3.86 -13.04 0.55
C ALA A 276 4.79 -12.56 -0.57
N ALA A 277 4.56 -11.37 -1.11
CA ALA A 277 5.45 -10.77 -2.11
C ALA A 277 6.78 -10.31 -1.49
N ILE A 278 6.76 -9.76 -0.27
CA ILE A 278 7.95 -9.36 0.49
C ILE A 278 8.81 -10.57 0.83
N GLU A 279 8.21 -11.73 1.17
CA GLU A 279 8.95 -12.97 1.40
C GLU A 279 9.82 -13.35 0.19
N LYS A 280 9.26 -13.26 -1.02
CA LYS A 280 9.99 -13.62 -2.25
C LYS A 280 11.20 -12.73 -2.52
N ILE A 281 11.16 -11.48 -2.07
CA ILE A 281 12.25 -10.52 -2.26
C ILE A 281 13.21 -10.43 -1.07
N ASP A 282 12.98 -11.12 0.04
CA ASP A 282 13.87 -11.08 1.20
C ASP A 282 15.29 -11.50 0.83
N PRO A 283 16.32 -10.66 1.11
CA PRO A 283 17.70 -10.93 0.71
C PRO A 283 18.29 -12.18 1.36
N LEU A 284 17.80 -12.56 2.53
CA LEU A 284 18.22 -13.76 3.26
C LEU A 284 17.26 -14.94 3.13
N LYS A 285 16.23 -14.82 2.24
CA LYS A 285 15.22 -15.86 1.99
C LYS A 285 14.52 -16.37 3.26
N ARG A 286 14.32 -15.47 4.24
CA ARG A 286 13.64 -15.80 5.50
C ARG A 286 12.14 -15.90 5.26
N LYS A 287 11.50 -16.89 5.87
CA LYS A 287 10.05 -17.03 5.82
C LYS A 287 9.37 -15.96 6.65
N THR A 288 8.32 -15.40 6.11
CA THR A 288 7.47 -14.41 6.79
C THR A 288 6.38 -15.12 7.61
N ASN A 289 5.86 -14.39 8.59
CA ASN A 289 4.71 -14.81 9.36
C ASN A 289 3.58 -13.80 9.19
N SER A 290 2.57 -14.15 8.40
CA SER A 290 1.46 -13.24 8.08
C SER A 290 0.66 -12.82 9.31
N ASN A 291 0.53 -13.68 10.33
CA ASN A 291 -0.17 -13.34 11.56
C ASN A 291 0.62 -12.31 12.39
N ASN A 292 1.94 -12.45 12.46
CA ASN A 292 2.79 -11.45 13.13
C ASN A 292 2.88 -10.14 12.34
N SER A 293 2.82 -10.17 11.01
CA SER A 293 2.71 -8.96 10.20
C SER A 293 1.38 -8.24 10.48
N LEU A 294 0.28 -8.98 10.55
CA LEU A 294 -1.02 -8.41 10.88
C LEU A 294 -1.05 -7.83 12.30
N LEU A 295 -0.30 -8.44 13.27
CA LEU A 295 -0.14 -7.89 14.61
C LEU A 295 0.44 -6.46 14.56
N ALA A 296 1.51 -6.25 13.81
CA ALA A 296 2.12 -4.92 13.67
C ALA A 296 1.14 -3.91 13.05
N ILE A 297 0.39 -4.34 12.03
CA ILE A 297 -0.52 -3.47 11.28
C ILE A 297 -1.72 -3.03 12.12
N TRP A 298 -2.43 -3.96 12.80
CA TRP A 298 -3.57 -3.53 13.59
C TRP A 298 -3.15 -2.67 14.80
N ILE A 299 -1.97 -2.90 15.41
CA ILE A 299 -1.43 -2.01 16.45
C ILE A 299 -1.12 -0.63 15.86
N ALA A 300 -0.52 -0.56 14.67
CA ALA A 300 -0.25 0.70 13.99
C ALA A 300 -1.55 1.44 13.66
N ASN A 301 -2.56 0.77 13.13
CA ASN A 301 -3.88 1.34 12.83
C ASN A 301 -4.59 1.82 14.10
N LEU A 302 -4.54 1.03 15.17
CA LEU A 302 -5.08 1.41 16.47
C LEU A 302 -4.42 2.69 17.00
N GLY A 303 -3.09 2.74 16.98
CA GLY A 303 -2.35 3.92 17.46
C GLY A 303 -2.55 5.14 16.57
N SER A 304 -2.60 4.97 15.23
CA SER A 304 -2.83 6.08 14.31
C SER A 304 -4.22 6.71 14.48
N SER A 305 -5.23 5.95 14.89
CA SER A 305 -6.58 6.48 15.12
C SER A 305 -6.63 7.57 16.18
N PHE A 306 -5.72 7.57 17.16
CA PHE A 306 -5.68 8.60 18.22
C PHE A 306 -5.24 9.99 17.74
N PHE A 307 -4.58 10.07 16.57
CA PHE A 307 -4.24 11.34 15.93
C PHE A 307 -4.91 11.50 14.55
N HIS A 308 -6.07 10.91 14.36
CA HIS A 308 -6.86 10.92 13.12
C HIS A 308 -6.11 10.34 11.92
N GLY A 309 -5.16 9.41 12.15
CA GLY A 309 -4.37 8.77 11.11
C GLY A 309 -5.16 7.85 10.20
N MET A 310 -4.45 7.28 9.24
CA MET A 310 -4.96 6.41 8.19
C MET A 310 -4.65 4.94 8.48
N THR A 311 -5.21 4.02 7.68
CA THR A 311 -4.80 2.62 7.70
C THR A 311 -3.41 2.42 7.07
N ASN A 312 -2.71 1.42 7.57
CA ASN A 312 -1.36 1.07 7.18
C ASN A 312 -1.27 -0.36 6.69
N LEU A 313 -0.35 -0.60 5.77
CA LEU A 313 0.11 -1.94 5.39
C LEU A 313 1.59 -1.90 4.95
N ASP A 314 2.22 -3.07 4.87
CA ASP A 314 3.58 -3.17 4.31
C ASP A 314 3.52 -2.98 2.78
N GLY A 315 3.96 -1.83 2.29
CA GLY A 315 3.90 -1.49 0.86
C GLY A 315 4.98 -2.19 0.04
N LEU A 316 4.58 -2.97 -0.98
CA LEU A 316 5.53 -3.72 -1.82
C LEU A 316 6.54 -2.80 -2.53
N ALA A 317 6.12 -1.66 -3.06
CA ALA A 317 7.00 -0.72 -3.75
C ALA A 317 8.10 -0.19 -2.82
N LYS A 318 7.73 0.25 -1.60
CA LYS A 318 8.68 0.72 -0.58
C LYS A 318 9.59 -0.41 -0.11
N SER A 319 9.06 -1.61 0.10
CA SER A 319 9.82 -2.79 0.52
C SER A 319 10.83 -3.24 -0.54
N THR A 320 10.45 -3.18 -1.81
CA THR A 320 11.36 -3.47 -2.93
C THR A 320 12.51 -2.46 -3.00
N THR A 321 12.21 -1.17 -2.84
CA THR A 321 13.23 -0.12 -2.77
C THR A 321 14.15 -0.33 -1.58
N ASN A 322 13.60 -0.62 -0.41
CA ASN A 322 14.36 -0.89 0.81
C ASN A 322 15.34 -2.06 0.62
N LYS A 323 14.87 -3.17 0.03
CA LYS A 323 15.72 -4.32 -0.32
C LYS A 323 16.82 -3.94 -1.30
N LEU A 324 16.50 -3.25 -2.39
CA LEU A 324 17.48 -2.88 -3.42
C LEU A 324 18.48 -1.81 -2.94
N ALA A 325 18.09 -0.98 -1.99
CA ALA A 325 18.98 -0.06 -1.28
C ALA A 325 19.90 -0.77 -0.27
N GLY A 326 19.67 -2.06 0.00
CA GLY A 326 20.56 -2.89 0.81
C GLY A 326 20.05 -3.26 2.20
N ALA A 327 18.78 -3.03 2.50
CA ALA A 327 18.17 -3.37 3.78
C ALA A 327 18.28 -4.87 4.10
N MET A 328 18.59 -5.17 5.34
CA MET A 328 18.75 -6.54 5.86
C MET A 328 17.87 -6.79 7.09
N THR A 329 17.53 -5.76 7.85
CA THR A 329 16.71 -5.85 9.05
C THR A 329 15.64 -4.75 9.11
N LYS A 330 14.71 -4.86 10.06
CA LYS A 330 13.70 -3.81 10.32
C LYS A 330 14.29 -2.51 10.87
N PHE A 331 15.58 -2.45 11.16
CA PHE A 331 16.24 -1.19 11.51
C PHE A 331 16.15 -0.17 10.36
N SER A 332 16.25 -0.62 9.12
CA SER A 332 16.00 0.25 7.95
C SER A 332 14.61 0.90 7.97
N VAL A 333 13.61 0.16 8.45
CA VAL A 333 12.23 0.67 8.60
C VAL A 333 12.14 1.75 9.68
N LEU A 334 12.84 1.60 10.80
CA LEU A 334 12.94 2.64 11.81
C LEU A 334 13.54 3.92 11.23
N VAL A 335 14.60 3.79 10.43
CA VAL A 335 15.24 4.94 9.75
C VAL A 335 14.28 5.60 8.76
N ILE A 336 13.49 4.81 7.99
CA ILE A 336 12.39 5.36 7.15
C ILE A 336 11.47 6.22 8.01
N GLY A 337 11.04 5.68 9.17
CA GLY A 337 10.17 6.39 10.11
C GLY A 337 10.77 7.73 10.57
N PHE A 338 12.06 7.78 10.89
CA PHE A 338 12.75 9.03 11.28
C PHE A 338 12.82 10.04 10.13
N VAL A 339 13.10 9.61 8.91
CA VAL A 339 13.13 10.49 7.72
C VAL A 339 11.74 11.09 7.50
N VAL A 340 10.70 10.27 7.50
CA VAL A 340 9.31 10.75 7.31
C VAL A 340 8.87 11.65 8.48
N CYS A 341 9.22 11.29 9.71
CA CYS A 341 8.94 12.08 10.90
C CYS A 341 9.57 13.48 10.82
N PHE A 342 10.81 13.58 10.33
CA PHE A 342 11.46 14.87 10.12
C PHE A 342 10.62 15.79 9.22
N PHE A 343 10.12 15.29 8.09
CA PHE A 343 9.27 16.07 7.18
C PHE A 343 7.86 16.32 7.75
N THR A 344 7.34 15.43 8.58
CA THR A 344 6.06 15.64 9.28
C THR A 344 6.09 16.88 10.19
N PHE A 345 7.22 17.07 10.90
CA PHE A 345 7.39 18.22 11.79
C PHE A 345 8.02 19.44 11.12
N ASN A 346 8.45 19.32 9.87
CA ASN A 346 9.00 20.42 9.08
C ASN A 346 8.31 20.49 7.71
N PRO A 347 6.97 20.70 7.67
CA PRO A 347 6.19 20.65 6.43
C PRO A 347 6.62 21.70 5.40
N GLN A 348 7.24 22.79 5.83
CA GLN A 348 7.74 23.86 4.95
C GLN A 348 8.70 23.37 3.86
N PHE A 349 9.39 22.25 4.08
CA PHE A 349 10.25 21.66 3.03
C PHE A 349 9.45 20.97 1.92
N LEU A 350 8.18 20.63 2.18
CA LEU A 350 7.31 19.97 1.21
C LEU A 350 6.62 20.95 0.27
N ASP A 351 6.52 22.24 0.65
CA ASP A 351 5.96 23.29 -0.20
C ASP A 351 6.79 23.54 -1.46
N TYR A 352 8.03 23.05 -1.49
CA TYR A 352 8.87 23.06 -2.69
C TYR A 352 8.62 21.89 -3.64
N LEU A 353 7.67 20.99 -3.36
CA LEU A 353 7.39 19.84 -4.22
C LEU A 353 6.43 20.22 -5.36
N PRO A 354 6.85 20.17 -6.63
CA PRO A 354 5.99 20.52 -7.75
C PRO A 354 4.88 19.49 -7.98
N LYS A 355 3.65 19.95 -8.23
CA LYS A 355 2.48 19.07 -8.48
C LYS A 355 2.70 18.13 -9.66
N PHE A 356 3.37 18.57 -10.74
CA PHE A 356 3.63 17.71 -11.90
C PHE A 356 4.54 16.50 -11.57
N ALA A 357 5.51 16.69 -10.65
CA ALA A 357 6.38 15.59 -10.22
C ALA A 357 5.59 14.56 -9.40
N LEU A 358 4.71 15.03 -8.50
CA LEU A 358 3.80 14.16 -7.77
C LEU A 358 2.83 13.46 -8.72
N ALA A 359 2.27 14.17 -9.71
CA ALA A 359 1.40 13.61 -10.73
C ALA A 359 2.06 12.44 -11.45
N ALA A 360 3.30 12.62 -11.94
CA ALA A 360 4.04 11.58 -12.64
C ALA A 360 4.23 10.31 -11.75
N ILE A 361 4.58 10.49 -10.49
CA ILE A 361 4.77 9.39 -9.51
C ILE A 361 3.45 8.65 -9.27
N MET A 362 2.36 9.39 -9.04
CA MET A 362 1.06 8.80 -8.72
C MET A 362 0.39 8.18 -9.95
N MET A 363 0.47 8.80 -11.12
CA MET A 363 0.01 8.21 -12.38
C MET A 363 0.75 6.90 -12.68
N PHE A 364 2.06 6.88 -12.45
CA PHE A 364 2.84 5.64 -12.58
C PHE A 364 2.40 4.58 -11.56
N THR A 365 2.09 4.97 -10.33
CA THR A 365 1.57 4.05 -9.30
C THR A 365 0.22 3.46 -9.75
N GLY A 366 -0.71 4.29 -10.22
CA GLY A 366 -1.98 3.85 -10.79
C GLY A 366 -1.79 2.92 -11.98
N TYR A 367 -0.88 3.26 -12.90
CA TYR A 367 -0.51 2.39 -14.04
C TYR A 367 0.01 1.02 -13.56
N LYS A 368 0.86 0.97 -12.54
CA LYS A 368 1.38 -0.29 -11.98
C LYS A 368 0.28 -1.17 -11.39
N MET A 369 -0.72 -0.58 -10.75
CA MET A 369 -1.88 -1.30 -10.24
C MET A 369 -2.72 -1.87 -11.39
N ILE A 370 -2.94 -1.10 -12.47
CA ILE A 370 -3.63 -1.57 -13.67
C ILE A 370 -2.84 -2.70 -14.35
N ALA A 371 -1.52 -2.55 -14.45
CA ALA A 371 -0.64 -3.54 -15.05
C ALA A 371 -0.62 -4.89 -14.29
N GLY A 372 -1.05 -4.92 -13.04
CA GLY A 372 -1.29 -6.14 -12.25
C GLY A 372 -2.22 -7.12 -12.95
N LEU A 373 -3.18 -6.63 -13.75
CA LEU A 373 -4.07 -7.49 -14.55
C LEU A 373 -3.31 -8.42 -15.51
N ALA A 374 -2.10 -8.06 -15.94
CA ALA A 374 -1.27 -8.94 -16.76
C ALA A 374 -0.90 -10.25 -16.04
N HIS A 375 -0.78 -10.23 -14.71
CA HIS A 375 -0.50 -11.43 -13.93
C HIS A 375 -1.72 -12.39 -13.90
N VAL A 376 -2.92 -11.86 -14.08
CA VAL A 376 -4.16 -12.66 -14.08
C VAL A 376 -4.27 -13.56 -15.30
N THR A 377 -3.58 -13.26 -16.39
CA THR A 377 -3.58 -14.09 -17.61
C THR A 377 -3.16 -15.54 -17.35
N HIS A 378 -2.31 -15.77 -16.34
CA HIS A 378 -1.87 -17.12 -15.95
C HIS A 378 -2.97 -17.98 -15.31
N TYR A 379 -4.05 -17.35 -14.80
CA TYR A 379 -5.19 -18.04 -14.19
C TYR A 379 -6.29 -18.42 -15.22
N GLY A 380 -6.08 -18.05 -16.50
CA GLY A 380 -6.98 -18.38 -17.59
C GLY A 380 -7.98 -17.27 -17.95
N PRO A 381 -8.72 -17.44 -19.07
CA PRO A 381 -9.58 -16.39 -19.61
C PRO A 381 -10.76 -16.02 -18.71
N TYR A 382 -11.30 -16.98 -17.96
CA TYR A 382 -12.36 -16.72 -17.00
C TYR A 382 -11.91 -15.77 -15.88
N ALA A 383 -10.76 -16.05 -15.28
CA ALA A 383 -10.18 -15.21 -14.23
C ALA A 383 -9.89 -13.79 -14.74
N LEU A 384 -9.38 -13.68 -15.96
CA LEU A 384 -9.11 -12.39 -16.61
C LEU A 384 -10.41 -11.61 -16.86
N MET A 385 -11.45 -12.25 -17.40
CA MET A 385 -12.75 -11.62 -17.60
C MET A 385 -13.34 -11.10 -16.27
N LEU A 386 -13.24 -11.90 -15.22
CA LEU A 386 -13.77 -11.54 -13.92
C LEU A 386 -12.96 -10.41 -13.26
N ALA A 387 -11.63 -10.38 -13.46
CA ALA A 387 -10.78 -9.28 -13.01
C ALA A 387 -11.13 -7.97 -13.73
N PHE A 388 -11.35 -7.99 -15.06
CA PHE A 388 -11.82 -6.81 -15.80
C PHE A 388 -13.21 -6.35 -15.35
N LEU A 389 -14.13 -7.29 -15.12
CA LEU A 389 -15.45 -6.97 -14.57
C LEU A 389 -15.32 -6.28 -13.21
N THR A 390 -14.48 -6.83 -12.32
CA THR A 390 -14.21 -6.25 -11.00
C THR A 390 -13.63 -4.85 -11.13
N ALA A 391 -12.63 -4.65 -12.00
CA ALA A 391 -12.04 -3.33 -12.24
C ALA A 391 -13.07 -2.31 -12.71
N GLY A 392 -13.93 -2.69 -13.66
CA GLY A 392 -15.03 -1.84 -14.17
C GLY A 392 -16.06 -1.50 -13.11
N LEU A 393 -16.48 -2.48 -12.30
CA LEU A 393 -17.42 -2.27 -11.20
C LEU A 393 -16.83 -1.38 -10.11
N VAL A 394 -15.57 -1.63 -9.69
CA VAL A 394 -14.86 -0.81 -8.70
C VAL A 394 -14.71 0.65 -9.17
N TYR A 395 -14.43 0.85 -10.45
CA TYR A 395 -14.33 2.19 -11.02
C TYR A 395 -15.68 2.92 -11.05
N LYS A 396 -16.76 2.25 -11.49
CA LYS A 396 -18.06 2.87 -11.75
C LYS A 396 -19.00 2.90 -10.56
N VAL A 397 -19.07 1.83 -9.78
CA VAL A 397 -20.05 1.67 -8.71
C VAL A 397 -19.45 2.01 -7.35
N GLY A 398 -18.28 1.46 -7.06
CA GLY A 398 -17.59 1.63 -5.79
C GLY A 398 -16.68 0.44 -5.50
N ILE A 399 -15.78 0.59 -4.54
CA ILE A 399 -14.77 -0.45 -4.26
C ILE A 399 -15.45 -1.66 -3.60
N PHE A 400 -16.30 -1.40 -2.62
CA PHE A 400 -17.01 -2.43 -1.87
C PHE A 400 -18.09 -3.11 -2.70
N GLU A 401 -18.98 -2.33 -3.24
CA GLU A 401 -20.09 -2.82 -4.08
C GLU A 401 -19.54 -3.58 -5.29
N GLY A 402 -18.49 -3.04 -5.92
CA GLY A 402 -17.82 -3.67 -7.05
C GLY A 402 -17.23 -5.02 -6.71
N LEU A 403 -16.49 -5.12 -5.60
CA LEU A 403 -15.92 -6.38 -5.13
C LEU A 403 -17.03 -7.38 -4.73
N LEU A 404 -18.04 -6.93 -3.98
CA LEU A 404 -19.14 -7.79 -3.53
C LEU A 404 -19.90 -8.36 -4.72
N ILE A 405 -20.26 -7.53 -5.70
CA ILE A 405 -20.96 -7.96 -6.93
C ILE A 405 -20.08 -8.97 -7.67
N ALA A 406 -18.80 -8.70 -7.82
CA ALA A 406 -17.88 -9.62 -8.50
C ALA A 406 -17.76 -10.97 -7.76
N MET A 407 -17.74 -10.96 -6.42
CA MET A 407 -17.73 -12.20 -5.61
C MET A 407 -19.04 -12.98 -5.78
N VAL A 408 -20.20 -12.31 -5.81
CA VAL A 408 -21.49 -12.95 -6.05
C VAL A 408 -21.53 -13.57 -7.46
N VAL A 409 -21.10 -12.83 -8.48
CA VAL A 409 -21.00 -13.33 -9.87
C VAL A 409 -20.08 -14.54 -9.93
N HIS A 410 -18.90 -14.46 -9.29
CA HIS A 410 -17.98 -15.60 -9.22
C HIS A 410 -18.63 -16.82 -8.56
N GLY A 411 -19.28 -16.64 -7.42
CA GLY A 411 -19.96 -17.72 -6.69
C GLY A 411 -21.05 -18.38 -7.53
N ILE A 412 -21.90 -17.59 -8.21
CA ILE A 412 -22.96 -18.09 -9.07
C ILE A 412 -22.39 -18.88 -10.26
N VAL A 413 -21.41 -18.32 -10.98
CA VAL A 413 -20.80 -18.99 -12.13
C VAL A 413 -20.10 -20.27 -11.72
N HIS A 414 -19.34 -20.22 -10.63
CA HIS A 414 -18.64 -21.39 -10.10
C HIS A 414 -19.63 -22.50 -9.69
N TYR A 415 -20.70 -22.15 -9.02
CA TYR A 415 -21.78 -23.07 -8.65
C TYR A 415 -22.42 -23.69 -9.90
N LEU A 416 -22.76 -22.90 -10.91
CA LEU A 416 -23.39 -23.38 -12.14
C LEU A 416 -22.44 -24.29 -12.94
N VAL A 417 -21.16 -23.96 -13.03
CA VAL A 417 -20.16 -24.78 -13.73
C VAL A 417 -20.00 -26.12 -13.01
N TYR A 418 -19.81 -26.14 -11.70
CA TYR A 418 -19.65 -27.40 -10.96
C TYR A 418 -20.91 -28.26 -10.93
N THR A 419 -22.10 -27.66 -10.83
CA THR A 419 -23.35 -28.42 -10.82
C THR A 419 -23.73 -28.95 -12.21
N LYS A 420 -23.42 -28.18 -13.26
CA LYS A 420 -23.86 -28.50 -14.62
C LYS A 420 -22.81 -29.32 -15.40
N HIS A 421 -21.52 -29.06 -15.18
CA HIS A 421 -20.44 -29.73 -15.90
C HIS A 421 -20.01 -31.04 -15.19
N ASP A 422 -19.93 -31.04 -13.86
CA ASP A 422 -19.49 -32.20 -13.06
C ASP A 422 -20.65 -33.06 -12.54
N ASN A 423 -21.91 -32.74 -12.91
CA ASN A 423 -23.13 -33.39 -12.44
C ASN A 423 -23.22 -33.51 -10.90
N MET A 424 -22.63 -32.58 -10.17
CA MET A 424 -22.62 -32.60 -8.72
C MET A 424 -23.89 -31.91 -8.15
N PRO A 425 -24.59 -32.52 -7.18
CA PRO A 425 -25.68 -31.86 -6.50
C PRO A 425 -25.18 -30.66 -5.71
N GLY A 426 -25.95 -29.55 -5.70
CA GLY A 426 -25.53 -28.26 -5.14
C GLY A 426 -24.99 -28.33 -3.70
N LYS A 427 -25.53 -29.22 -2.85
CA LYS A 427 -25.02 -29.47 -1.50
C LYS A 427 -23.58 -30.04 -1.50
N ALA A 428 -23.25 -30.88 -2.48
CA ALA A 428 -21.90 -31.46 -2.62
C ALA A 428 -20.92 -30.40 -3.13
N VAL A 429 -21.34 -29.48 -4.01
CA VAL A 429 -20.51 -28.35 -4.48
C VAL A 429 -20.13 -27.45 -3.31
N VAL A 430 -21.10 -27.05 -2.48
CA VAL A 430 -20.88 -26.24 -1.30
C VAL A 430 -19.96 -26.94 -0.31
N LYS A 431 -20.19 -28.24 -0.06
CA LYS A 431 -19.35 -29.04 0.84
C LYS A 431 -17.91 -29.13 0.31
N ARG A 432 -17.70 -29.42 -0.99
CA ARG A 432 -16.39 -29.46 -1.64
C ARG A 432 -15.68 -28.11 -1.59
N TYR A 433 -16.41 -27.01 -1.78
CA TYR A 433 -15.88 -25.65 -1.65
C TYR A 433 -15.32 -25.43 -0.24
N PHE A 434 -16.06 -25.74 0.83
CA PHE A 434 -15.58 -25.62 2.20
C PHE A 434 -14.49 -26.61 2.56
N GLU A 435 -14.47 -27.82 2.00
CA GLU A 435 -13.40 -28.81 2.19
C GLU A 435 -12.10 -28.35 1.51
N ASN A 436 -12.17 -27.79 0.31
CA ASN A 436 -11.02 -27.18 -0.35
C ASN A 436 -10.50 -25.97 0.42
N LEU A 437 -11.38 -25.09 0.89
CA LEU A 437 -11.07 -24.00 1.81
C LEU A 437 -10.24 -24.48 2.99
N LYS A 438 -10.67 -25.56 3.63
CA LYS A 438 -10.03 -26.12 4.81
C LYS A 438 -8.68 -26.78 4.50
N LYS A 439 -8.55 -27.40 3.32
CA LYS A 439 -7.33 -28.06 2.86
C LYS A 439 -6.25 -27.07 2.47
N ASP A 440 -6.64 -26.01 1.74
CA ASP A 440 -5.71 -24.99 1.28
C ASP A 440 -5.25 -24.07 2.43
N SER A 441 -6.10 -23.85 3.45
CA SER A 441 -5.71 -23.14 4.68
C SER A 441 -4.64 -23.89 5.51
N GLY A 442 -4.55 -25.21 5.40
CA GLY A 442 -3.51 -26.00 6.03
C GLY A 442 -2.12 -25.88 5.39
N ASN A 443 -2.06 -25.44 4.14
CA ASN A 443 -0.81 -25.24 3.38
C ASN A 443 -0.23 -23.80 3.53
N LEU A 444 -0.91 -22.91 4.25
CA LEU A 444 -0.50 -21.53 4.51
C LEU A 444 0.15 -21.32 5.89
N ASN A 445 0.42 -22.40 6.64
CA ASN A 445 1.11 -22.37 7.95
C ASN A 445 2.61 -22.49 7.78
#